data_f2ccfce2cb00db4b1a058413e82555da
#
_entry.id   f2ccfce2cb00db4b1a058413e82555da
#
_cell.length_a   1.000
_cell.length_b   1.000
_cell.length_c   1.000
_cell.angle_alpha   90.00
_cell.angle_beta   90.00
_cell.angle_gamma   90.00
#
_symmetry.space_group_name_H-M   'P 1'
#
loop_
_entity.id
_entity.type
_entity.pdbx_description
1 polymer ?
#
loop_
_entity_poly.entity_id
_entity_poly.type
_entity_poly.pdbx_seq_one_letter_code
_entity_poly.pdbx_strand_id
1 'polypeptide(L)'
;SEDPEGVYYVFTDGSTLSVDSSFTYGSDTAKYYGYIGVRDPQYKERFEQQTVSFMDKNTVIEKVSSDLENIGIDTTDISWDAYPLNHEAMSQLENEQISDGLDMEEHRKESWTEEDDAYFVYGVQMSQKLPVFHELMNTSRQLAYDTPDSSVIQAIYSKRGVEILSYSGYMYKFDVSDQKINFLAFDDIASVVFDKFNNLLNESTYKITRAKLYERVFLNEAQQMEVSPVWYFEILQDDDTTSITLVDAVSGEEIYLE
;
A
#
# COMPACT_ATOMS: atom_id res chain seq x y z
N SER A 1 -27.49 4.14 -3.75
CA SER A 1 -27.08 3.34 -4.89
C SER A 1 -26.77 1.95 -4.38
N GLU A 2 -27.40 0.92 -4.95
CA GLU A 2 -27.01 -0.45 -4.70
C GLU A 2 -25.58 -0.59 -5.28
N ASP A 3 -24.62 -1.00 -4.44
CA ASP A 3 -23.31 -1.39 -4.92
C ASP A 3 -23.51 -2.53 -5.93
N PRO A 4 -22.84 -2.48 -7.09
CA PRO A 4 -22.94 -3.59 -8.04
C PRO A 4 -22.46 -4.86 -7.32
N GLU A 5 -23.27 -5.92 -7.35
CA GLU A 5 -22.86 -7.23 -6.83
C GLU A 5 -21.55 -7.61 -7.54
N GLY A 6 -20.48 -7.82 -6.75
CA GLY A 6 -19.19 -8.25 -7.29
C GLY A 6 -19.32 -9.59 -8.01
N VAL A 7 -18.56 -9.77 -9.08
CA VAL A 7 -18.55 -11.02 -9.85
C VAL A 7 -17.26 -11.77 -9.57
N TYR A 8 -17.38 -13.06 -9.28
CA TYR A 8 -16.26 -13.94 -9.03
C TYR A 8 -16.20 -15.04 -10.09
N TYR A 9 -15.03 -15.15 -10.74
CA TYR A 9 -14.75 -16.15 -11.76
C TYR A 9 -13.71 -17.13 -11.25
N VAL A 10 -13.92 -18.41 -11.56
CA VAL A 10 -12.91 -19.48 -11.42
C VAL A 10 -12.69 -20.06 -12.80
N PHE A 11 -11.45 -20.03 -13.25
CA PHE A 11 -11.07 -20.54 -14.56
C PHE A 11 -10.66 -22.02 -14.50
N THR A 12 -10.63 -22.67 -15.63
CA THR A 12 -10.32 -24.11 -15.72
C THR A 12 -8.87 -24.46 -15.37
N ASP A 13 -7.98 -23.50 -15.40
CA ASP A 13 -6.57 -23.62 -14.98
C ASP A 13 -6.37 -23.37 -13.46
N GLY A 14 -7.44 -23.11 -12.73
CA GLY A 14 -7.42 -22.85 -11.29
C GLY A 14 -7.20 -21.38 -10.94
N SER A 15 -6.97 -20.50 -11.91
CA SER A 15 -6.90 -19.06 -11.66
C SER A 15 -8.27 -18.47 -11.30
N THR A 16 -8.26 -17.32 -10.64
CA THR A 16 -9.46 -16.64 -10.15
C THR A 16 -9.45 -15.17 -10.51
N LEU A 17 -10.64 -14.58 -10.67
CA LEU A 17 -10.80 -13.15 -10.87
C LEU A 17 -12.05 -12.68 -10.10
N SER A 18 -11.86 -11.75 -9.17
CA SER A 18 -12.94 -11.02 -8.52
C SER A 18 -13.00 -9.60 -9.07
N VAL A 19 -14.18 -9.14 -9.44
CA VAL A 19 -14.41 -7.81 -10.01
C VAL A 19 -15.63 -7.17 -9.37
N ASP A 20 -15.44 -5.97 -8.85
CA ASP A 20 -16.49 -5.03 -8.43
C ASP A 20 -16.07 -3.60 -8.81
N SER A 21 -16.04 -2.66 -7.88
CA SER A 21 -15.36 -1.35 -8.07
C SER A 21 -13.83 -1.49 -8.09
N SER A 22 -13.31 -2.62 -7.64
CA SER A 22 -11.93 -3.06 -7.65
C SER A 22 -11.77 -4.34 -8.48
N PHE A 23 -10.56 -4.86 -8.63
CA PHE A 23 -10.40 -6.25 -9.05
C PHE A 23 -9.21 -6.91 -8.38
N THR A 24 -9.30 -8.23 -8.27
CA THR A 24 -8.18 -9.07 -7.86
C THR A 24 -8.14 -10.32 -8.74
N TYR A 25 -7.03 -10.48 -9.46
CA TYR A 25 -6.67 -11.70 -10.17
C TYR A 25 -5.68 -12.51 -9.31
N GLY A 26 -5.85 -13.83 -9.31
CA GLY A 26 -4.89 -14.77 -8.73
C GLY A 26 -4.69 -15.97 -9.64
N SER A 27 -3.43 -16.34 -9.90
CA SER A 27 -3.08 -17.60 -10.54
C SER A 27 -3.43 -18.80 -9.64
N ASP A 28 -3.32 -20.01 -10.13
CA ASP A 28 -3.48 -21.24 -9.32
C ASP A 28 -2.44 -21.35 -8.17
N THR A 29 -1.27 -20.70 -8.34
CA THR A 29 -0.19 -20.65 -7.35
C THR A 29 -0.24 -19.41 -6.44
N ALA A 30 -1.11 -18.44 -6.71
CA ALA A 30 -1.25 -17.18 -5.97
C ALA A 30 -1.41 -17.39 -4.45
N LYS A 31 -2.12 -18.44 -4.06
CA LYS A 31 -2.39 -18.80 -2.66
C LYS A 31 -1.11 -18.96 -1.82
N TYR A 32 -0.04 -19.48 -2.39
CA TYR A 32 1.22 -19.68 -1.67
C TYR A 32 1.88 -18.37 -1.28
N TYR A 33 1.95 -17.41 -2.19
CA TYR A 33 2.50 -16.08 -1.92
C TYR A 33 1.61 -15.28 -0.96
N GLY A 34 0.29 -15.37 -1.14
CA GLY A 34 -0.68 -14.66 -0.29
C GLY A 34 -0.63 -15.13 1.15
N TYR A 35 -0.51 -16.43 1.35
CA TYR A 35 -0.61 -17.05 2.67
C TYR A 35 0.57 -16.74 3.58
N ILE A 36 1.80 -16.73 3.05
CA ILE A 36 2.99 -16.34 3.82
C ILE A 36 3.13 -14.83 4.00
N GLY A 37 2.17 -14.04 3.50
CA GLY A 37 2.11 -12.61 3.75
C GLY A 37 3.29 -11.81 3.20
N VAL A 38 3.86 -12.19 2.04
CA VAL A 38 5.02 -11.51 1.43
C VAL A 38 4.80 -10.02 1.17
N ARG A 39 3.53 -9.57 1.19
CA ARG A 39 3.14 -8.17 1.01
C ARG A 39 3.14 -7.36 2.30
N ASP A 40 3.30 -8.02 3.45
CA ASP A 40 3.30 -7.34 4.75
C ASP A 40 4.55 -6.45 4.87
N PRO A 41 4.40 -5.15 5.20
CA PRO A 41 5.52 -4.21 5.33
C PRO A 41 6.61 -4.65 6.30
N GLN A 42 6.27 -5.41 7.35
CA GLN A 42 7.25 -5.91 8.31
C GLN A 42 8.32 -6.80 7.68
N TYR A 43 8.02 -7.44 6.53
CA TYR A 43 8.97 -8.32 5.82
C TYR A 43 9.71 -7.61 4.69
N LYS A 44 9.35 -6.35 4.38
CA LYS A 44 9.93 -5.60 3.27
C LYS A 44 11.46 -5.56 3.33
N GLU A 45 12.04 -5.18 4.46
CA GLU A 45 13.50 -5.10 4.63
C GLU A 45 14.21 -6.44 4.40
N ARG A 46 13.58 -7.55 4.79
CA ARG A 46 14.10 -8.90 4.54
C ARG A 46 14.22 -9.18 3.05
N PHE A 47 13.18 -8.86 2.30
CA PHE A 47 13.11 -9.14 0.87
C PHE A 47 13.93 -8.14 0.05
N GLU A 48 13.99 -6.86 0.40
CA GLU A 48 14.80 -5.86 -0.29
C GLU A 48 16.31 -6.18 -0.32
N GLN A 49 16.78 -6.96 0.63
CA GLN A 49 18.18 -7.41 0.69
C GLN A 49 18.46 -8.63 -0.23
N GLN A 50 17.43 -9.22 -0.82
CA GLN A 50 17.54 -10.39 -1.67
C GLN A 50 17.76 -10.02 -3.14
N THR A 51 18.07 -11.02 -3.95
CA THR A 51 18.17 -10.90 -5.40
C THR A 51 17.48 -12.06 -6.09
N VAL A 52 16.93 -11.80 -7.26
CA VAL A 52 16.39 -12.81 -8.17
C VAL A 52 17.00 -12.58 -9.54
N SER A 53 17.20 -13.63 -10.32
CA SER A 53 17.98 -13.60 -11.56
C SER A 53 17.15 -13.62 -12.84
N PHE A 54 15.84 -13.87 -12.76
CA PHE A 54 15.03 -14.10 -13.96
C PHE A 54 14.70 -12.82 -14.74
N MET A 55 14.68 -11.67 -14.07
CA MET A 55 14.35 -10.38 -14.68
C MET A 55 14.84 -9.24 -13.75
N ASP A 56 15.09 -8.07 -14.31
CA ASP A 56 15.35 -6.87 -13.50
C ASP A 56 14.06 -6.19 -13.06
N LYS A 57 14.16 -5.45 -11.96
CA LYS A 57 13.06 -4.75 -11.30
C LYS A 57 12.26 -3.84 -12.25
N ASN A 58 12.96 -3.03 -13.06
CA ASN A 58 12.30 -2.05 -13.92
C ASN A 58 11.51 -2.75 -15.03
N THR A 59 12.08 -3.79 -15.62
CA THR A 59 11.39 -4.60 -16.63
C THR A 59 10.11 -5.24 -16.08
N VAL A 60 10.11 -5.70 -14.84
CA VAL A 60 8.90 -6.25 -14.21
C VAL A 60 7.85 -5.15 -14.00
N ILE A 61 8.25 -3.98 -13.51
CA ILE A 61 7.34 -2.84 -13.36
C ILE A 61 6.71 -2.45 -14.70
N GLU A 62 7.51 -2.35 -15.78
CA GLU A 62 7.03 -2.04 -17.12
C GLU A 62 5.99 -3.07 -17.60
N LYS A 63 6.20 -4.36 -17.34
CA LYS A 63 5.24 -5.40 -17.70
C LYS A 63 3.93 -5.27 -16.94
N VAL A 64 3.97 -5.09 -15.63
CA VAL A 64 2.77 -4.91 -14.81
C VAL A 64 2.00 -3.66 -15.23
N SER A 65 2.69 -2.54 -15.47
CA SER A 65 2.08 -1.30 -15.98
C SER A 65 1.42 -1.53 -17.34
N SER A 66 2.12 -2.17 -18.28
CA SER A 66 1.57 -2.48 -19.61
C SER A 66 0.35 -3.40 -19.55
N ASP A 67 0.35 -4.40 -18.67
CA ASP A 67 -0.79 -5.31 -18.51
C ASP A 67 -2.03 -4.54 -18.02
N LEU A 68 -1.85 -3.60 -17.08
CA LEU A 68 -2.93 -2.73 -16.61
C LEU A 68 -3.44 -1.79 -17.70
N GLU A 69 -2.55 -1.17 -18.46
CA GLU A 69 -2.92 -0.29 -19.58
C GLU A 69 -3.70 -1.06 -20.66
N ASN A 70 -3.33 -2.32 -20.94
CA ASN A 70 -4.03 -3.17 -21.89
C ASN A 70 -5.50 -3.47 -21.49
N ILE A 71 -5.80 -3.44 -20.20
CA ILE A 71 -7.18 -3.57 -19.68
C ILE A 71 -7.85 -2.22 -19.41
N GLY A 72 -7.21 -1.11 -19.79
CA GLY A 72 -7.79 0.25 -19.75
C GLY A 72 -7.56 1.01 -18.43
N ILE A 73 -6.65 0.56 -17.58
CA ILE A 73 -6.26 1.30 -16.38
C ILE A 73 -5.09 2.21 -16.73
N ASP A 74 -5.30 3.51 -16.56
CA ASP A 74 -4.27 4.54 -16.80
C ASP A 74 -3.26 4.53 -15.64
N THR A 75 -2.00 4.26 -15.95
CA THR A 75 -0.91 4.18 -14.96
C THR A 75 0.03 5.39 -14.97
N THR A 76 -0.32 6.45 -15.70
CA THR A 76 0.54 7.63 -15.90
C THR A 76 0.92 8.31 -14.60
N ASP A 77 -0.02 8.42 -13.66
CA ASP A 77 0.17 9.07 -12.36
C ASP A 77 0.53 8.07 -11.23
N ILE A 78 1.12 6.94 -11.57
CA ILE A 78 1.55 5.93 -10.60
C ILE A 78 3.07 6.01 -10.37
N SER A 79 3.44 6.16 -9.12
CA SER A 79 4.81 5.93 -8.67
C SER A 79 4.97 4.47 -8.32
N TRP A 80 5.84 3.79 -9.04
CA TRP A 80 6.08 2.37 -8.91
C TRP A 80 7.28 2.06 -8.05
N ASP A 81 7.19 1.00 -7.26
CA ASP A 81 8.32 0.36 -6.63
C ASP A 81 8.13 -1.17 -6.59
N ALA A 82 9.20 -1.92 -6.35
CA ALA A 82 9.15 -3.36 -6.23
C ALA A 82 10.31 -3.88 -5.37
N TYR A 83 10.13 -5.05 -4.78
CA TYR A 83 11.21 -5.79 -4.14
C TYR A 83 11.18 -7.27 -4.54
N PRO A 84 12.36 -7.91 -4.59
CA PRO A 84 12.46 -9.30 -5.00
C PRO A 84 11.89 -10.23 -3.92
N LEU A 85 11.22 -11.30 -4.35
CA LEU A 85 10.76 -12.41 -3.53
C LEU A 85 11.60 -13.63 -3.89
N ASN A 86 12.71 -13.81 -3.20
CA ASN A 86 13.60 -14.95 -3.42
C ASN A 86 13.05 -16.20 -2.73
N HIS A 87 13.12 -17.32 -3.39
CA HIS A 87 12.57 -18.60 -2.93
C HIS A 87 13.15 -19.07 -1.58
N GLU A 88 14.44 -18.81 -1.31
CA GLU A 88 15.05 -19.19 -0.02
C GLU A 88 14.46 -18.34 1.13
N ALA A 89 14.31 -17.03 0.91
CA ALA A 89 13.70 -16.12 1.89
C ALA A 89 12.22 -16.45 2.13
N MET A 90 11.48 -16.81 1.07
CA MET A 90 10.08 -17.25 1.19
C MET A 90 9.96 -18.56 1.96
N SER A 91 10.84 -19.54 1.68
CA SER A 91 10.89 -20.80 2.43
C SER A 91 11.19 -20.60 3.91
N GLN A 92 12.11 -19.69 4.24
CA GLN A 92 12.42 -19.35 5.62
C GLN A 92 11.23 -18.72 6.33
N LEU A 93 10.57 -17.74 5.68
CA LEU A 93 9.39 -17.07 6.23
C LEU A 93 8.25 -18.06 6.48
N GLU A 94 7.96 -18.96 5.55
CA GLU A 94 6.96 -20.01 5.71
C GLU A 94 7.25 -20.90 6.94
N ASN A 95 8.50 -21.33 7.11
CA ASN A 95 8.88 -22.17 8.24
C ASN A 95 8.80 -21.41 9.58
N GLU A 96 9.14 -20.14 9.62
CA GLU A 96 8.99 -19.29 10.83
C GLU A 96 7.50 -19.18 11.21
N GLN A 97 6.63 -18.88 10.27
CA GLN A 97 5.19 -18.76 10.51
C GLN A 97 4.55 -20.07 10.99
N ILE A 98 4.99 -21.22 10.44
CA ILE A 98 4.56 -22.53 10.93
C ILE A 98 5.03 -22.75 12.37
N SER A 99 6.27 -22.36 12.69
CA SER A 99 6.82 -22.47 14.04
C SER A 99 6.06 -21.58 15.04
N ASP A 100 5.56 -20.44 14.59
CA ASP A 100 4.75 -19.51 15.37
C ASP A 100 3.27 -19.94 15.50
N GLY A 101 2.92 -21.08 14.94
CA GLY A 101 1.62 -21.72 15.10
C GLY A 101 0.59 -21.37 14.03
N LEU A 102 0.99 -20.77 12.91
CA LEU A 102 0.10 -20.59 11.79
C LEU A 102 -0.23 -21.96 11.17
N ASP A 103 -1.53 -22.28 11.08
CA ASP A 103 -2.00 -23.48 10.40
C ASP A 103 -1.91 -23.29 8.89
N MET A 104 -0.94 -23.97 8.27
CA MET A 104 -0.65 -23.86 6.84
C MET A 104 -0.91 -25.17 6.07
N GLU A 105 -1.54 -26.19 6.68
CA GLU A 105 -1.66 -27.52 6.05
C GLU A 105 -2.21 -27.47 4.61
N GLU A 106 -3.21 -26.62 4.35
CA GLU A 106 -3.84 -26.52 3.02
C GLU A 106 -3.10 -25.58 2.04
N HIS A 107 -2.21 -24.73 2.55
CA HIS A 107 -1.58 -23.64 1.77
C HIS A 107 -0.06 -23.71 1.77
N ARG A 108 0.49 -24.69 2.50
CA ARG A 108 1.93 -24.92 2.52
C ARG A 108 2.42 -25.36 1.15
N LYS A 109 3.49 -24.74 0.71
CA LYS A 109 4.21 -25.20 -0.47
C LYS A 109 5.15 -26.34 -0.10
N GLU A 110 5.15 -27.43 -0.85
CA GLU A 110 6.05 -28.58 -0.57
C GLU A 110 7.53 -28.19 -0.68
N SER A 111 7.85 -27.31 -1.64
CA SER A 111 9.19 -26.75 -1.80
C SER A 111 9.14 -25.44 -2.57
N TRP A 112 9.90 -24.45 -2.09
CA TRP A 112 10.20 -23.24 -2.80
C TRP A 112 11.46 -23.43 -3.64
N THR A 113 11.43 -23.04 -4.91
CA THR A 113 12.53 -23.21 -5.87
C THR A 113 12.76 -21.93 -6.66
N GLU A 114 13.85 -21.82 -7.42
CA GLU A 114 14.11 -20.69 -8.31
C GLU A 114 12.97 -20.42 -9.32
N GLU A 115 12.10 -21.38 -9.60
CA GLU A 115 10.91 -21.18 -10.44
C GLU A 115 9.83 -20.35 -9.73
N ASP A 116 9.93 -20.21 -8.43
CA ASP A 116 9.02 -19.44 -7.60
C ASP A 116 9.55 -18.04 -7.28
N ASP A 117 10.78 -17.74 -7.71
CA ASP A 117 11.31 -16.40 -7.63
C ASP A 117 10.35 -15.40 -8.29
N ALA A 118 10.07 -14.32 -7.59
CA ALA A 118 9.10 -13.32 -8.03
C ALA A 118 9.55 -11.91 -7.62
N TYR A 119 8.77 -10.93 -8.05
CA TYR A 119 8.78 -9.58 -7.50
C TYR A 119 7.42 -9.26 -6.90
N PHE A 120 7.40 -8.64 -5.74
CA PHE A 120 6.26 -7.87 -5.30
C PHE A 120 6.39 -6.46 -5.88
N VAL A 121 5.39 -6.06 -6.65
CA VAL A 121 5.32 -4.75 -7.31
C VAL A 121 4.15 -3.99 -6.71
N TYR A 122 4.34 -2.71 -6.42
CA TYR A 122 3.26 -1.88 -5.92
C TYR A 122 3.31 -0.48 -6.52
N GLY A 123 2.13 0.11 -6.67
CA GLY A 123 1.94 1.41 -7.26
C GLY A 123 1.15 2.35 -6.35
N VAL A 124 1.71 3.54 -6.11
CA VAL A 124 1.09 4.60 -5.32
C VAL A 124 0.65 5.72 -6.26
N GLN A 125 -0.61 6.12 -6.15
CA GLN A 125 -1.09 7.24 -6.95
C GLN A 125 -0.42 8.55 -6.53
N MET A 126 -0.02 9.34 -7.52
CA MET A 126 0.62 10.64 -7.35
C MET A 126 -0.30 11.75 -7.84
N SER A 127 -0.27 12.88 -7.16
CA SER A 127 -0.83 14.16 -7.62
C SER A 127 0.23 15.23 -7.48
N GLN A 128 0.56 15.93 -8.58
CA GLN A 128 1.53 17.04 -8.58
C GLN A 128 2.87 16.72 -7.87
N LYS A 129 3.34 15.47 -7.94
CA LYS A 129 4.54 14.91 -7.30
C LYS A 129 4.38 14.56 -5.81
N LEU A 130 3.21 14.72 -5.22
CA LEU A 130 2.89 14.23 -3.89
C LEU A 130 2.14 12.91 -3.98
N PRO A 131 2.40 11.96 -3.09
CA PRO A 131 1.59 10.76 -3.00
C PRO A 131 0.17 11.12 -2.52
N VAL A 132 -0.79 10.40 -3.03
CA VAL A 132 -2.20 10.59 -2.67
C VAL A 132 -2.52 9.80 -1.40
N PHE A 133 -3.12 10.48 -0.42
CA PHE A 133 -3.71 9.88 0.76
C PHE A 133 -5.20 9.65 0.52
N HIS A 134 -5.58 8.38 0.32
CA HIS A 134 -6.96 7.97 0.04
C HIS A 134 -7.71 7.75 1.36
N GLU A 135 -8.37 8.75 1.88
CA GLU A 135 -9.08 8.65 3.15
C GLU A 135 -10.14 7.54 3.14
N LEU A 136 -10.86 7.39 2.03
CA LEU A 136 -11.89 6.36 1.88
C LEU A 136 -11.34 4.91 1.86
N MET A 137 -10.09 4.73 1.47
CA MET A 137 -9.42 3.42 1.58
C MET A 137 -8.93 3.15 3.00
N ASN A 138 -8.62 4.22 3.73
CA ASN A 138 -7.88 4.12 4.97
C ASN A 138 -8.80 4.22 6.17
N THR A 139 -9.58 3.20 6.38
CA THR A 139 -10.36 3.03 7.61
C THR A 139 -9.49 2.49 8.76
N SER A 140 -8.33 1.93 8.46
CA SER A 140 -7.38 1.47 9.47
C SER A 140 -6.26 2.49 9.65
N ARG A 141 -6.18 3.07 10.80
CA ARG A 141 -5.37 4.18 11.27
C ARG A 141 -3.84 4.03 11.19
N GLN A 142 -3.30 3.12 10.38
CA GLN A 142 -1.90 2.68 10.52
C GLN A 142 -1.05 2.71 9.25
N LEU A 143 -1.60 3.10 8.11
CA LEU A 143 -0.87 2.88 6.85
C LEU A 143 -0.37 4.19 6.25
N ALA A 144 0.93 4.26 6.06
CA ALA A 144 1.54 5.24 5.18
C ALA A 144 1.30 4.84 3.72
N TYR A 145 0.75 5.73 2.91
CA TYR A 145 0.32 5.45 1.53
C TYR A 145 1.43 5.19 0.52
N ASP A 146 2.66 5.35 0.91
CA ASP A 146 3.85 4.95 0.13
C ASP A 146 4.41 3.60 0.57
N THR A 147 3.64 2.84 1.35
CA THR A 147 3.95 1.46 1.71
C THR A 147 3.19 0.48 0.81
N PRO A 148 3.67 -0.77 0.66
CA PRO A 148 3.00 -1.78 -0.13
C PRO A 148 1.52 -2.00 0.20
N ASP A 149 1.13 -1.88 1.47
CA ASP A 149 -0.25 -2.14 1.92
C ASP A 149 -1.24 -1.05 1.55
N SER A 150 -0.76 0.16 1.35
CA SER A 150 -1.58 1.32 1.03
C SER A 150 -1.54 1.70 -0.45
N SER A 151 -0.88 0.90 -1.26
CA SER A 151 -0.81 1.11 -2.71
C SER A 151 -2.15 0.80 -3.38
N VAL A 152 -2.50 1.59 -4.39
CA VAL A 152 -3.73 1.38 -5.18
C VAL A 152 -3.61 0.19 -6.13
N ILE A 153 -2.39 -0.23 -6.44
CA ILE A 153 -2.06 -1.38 -7.29
C ILE A 153 -1.03 -2.24 -6.55
N GLN A 154 -1.25 -3.54 -6.55
CA GLN A 154 -0.31 -4.53 -6.04
C GLN A 154 -0.24 -5.71 -7.00
N ALA A 155 0.96 -6.20 -7.29
CA ALA A 155 1.16 -7.38 -8.09
C ALA A 155 2.27 -8.27 -7.53
N ILE A 156 2.15 -9.57 -7.75
CA ILE A 156 3.26 -10.52 -7.65
C ILE A 156 3.50 -11.05 -9.05
N TYR A 157 4.74 -10.90 -9.51
CA TYR A 157 5.16 -11.28 -10.86
C TYR A 157 6.34 -12.25 -10.79
N SER A 158 6.13 -13.47 -11.25
CA SER A 158 7.13 -14.55 -11.29
C SER A 158 7.66 -14.80 -12.71
N LYS A 159 8.50 -15.82 -12.88
CA LYS A 159 8.89 -16.33 -14.20
C LYS A 159 7.69 -16.77 -15.05
N ARG A 160 6.59 -17.20 -14.41
CA ARG A 160 5.35 -17.65 -15.07
C ARG A 160 4.46 -16.49 -15.53
N GLY A 161 4.75 -15.26 -15.09
CA GLY A 161 3.96 -14.07 -15.33
C GLY A 161 3.29 -13.54 -14.05
N VAL A 162 2.11 -12.95 -14.21
CA VAL A 162 1.33 -12.41 -13.09
C VAL A 162 0.77 -13.55 -12.24
N GLU A 163 1.17 -13.59 -10.98
CA GLU A 163 0.63 -14.50 -9.97
C GLU A 163 -0.54 -13.87 -9.22
N ILE A 164 -0.38 -12.62 -8.83
CA ILE A 164 -1.44 -11.80 -8.20
C ILE A 164 -1.41 -10.44 -8.87
N LEU A 165 -2.60 -9.90 -9.15
CA LEU A 165 -2.77 -8.51 -9.57
C LEU A 165 -4.02 -7.96 -8.91
N SER A 166 -3.85 -6.95 -8.06
CA SER A 166 -4.93 -6.28 -7.35
C SER A 166 -4.95 -4.80 -7.68
N TYR A 167 -6.15 -4.30 -7.95
CA TYR A 167 -6.45 -2.89 -8.15
C TYR A 167 -7.58 -2.48 -7.19
N SER A 168 -7.34 -1.46 -6.38
CA SER A 168 -8.25 -1.07 -5.31
C SER A 168 -9.50 -0.32 -5.75
N GLY A 169 -9.55 0.14 -7.02
CA GLY A 169 -10.64 0.97 -7.52
C GLY A 169 -10.56 2.46 -7.14
N TYR A 170 -9.63 2.85 -6.30
CA TYR A 170 -9.52 4.22 -5.78
C TYR A 170 -8.44 5.04 -6.51
N MET A 171 -8.53 5.11 -7.83
CA MET A 171 -7.69 6.03 -8.60
C MET A 171 -8.53 7.22 -9.08
N TYR A 172 -8.05 8.43 -8.80
CA TYR A 172 -8.75 9.66 -9.09
C TYR A 172 -8.10 10.40 -10.25
N LYS A 173 -8.94 11.13 -11.02
CA LYS A 173 -8.46 12.15 -11.96
C LYS A 173 -8.58 13.50 -11.28
N PHE A 174 -7.48 14.24 -11.26
CA PHE A 174 -7.40 15.53 -10.60
C PHE A 174 -7.58 16.65 -11.62
N ASP A 175 -8.51 17.56 -11.33
CA ASP A 175 -8.58 18.84 -12.02
C ASP A 175 -7.53 19.78 -11.43
N VAL A 176 -6.58 20.21 -12.26
CA VAL A 176 -5.52 21.11 -11.81
C VAL A 176 -6.09 22.52 -11.66
N SER A 177 -6.02 23.06 -10.44
CA SER A 177 -6.35 24.45 -10.16
C SER A 177 -5.11 25.34 -10.32
N ASP A 178 -5.26 26.50 -10.97
CA ASP A 178 -4.21 27.52 -11.01
C ASP A 178 -4.04 28.28 -9.68
N GLN A 179 -4.82 27.95 -8.67
CA GLN A 179 -4.77 28.59 -7.36
C GLN A 179 -3.46 28.25 -6.65
N LYS A 180 -2.69 29.27 -6.32
CA LYS A 180 -1.48 29.10 -5.51
C LYS A 180 -1.88 28.87 -4.05
N ILE A 181 -1.49 27.74 -3.51
CA ILE A 181 -1.64 27.40 -2.10
C ILE A 181 -0.35 27.76 -1.38
N ASN A 182 -0.46 28.49 -0.26
CA ASN A 182 0.66 28.79 0.61
C ASN A 182 0.64 27.83 1.79
N PHE A 183 1.64 26.97 1.87
CA PHE A 183 1.82 26.08 3.02
C PHE A 183 2.35 26.85 4.23
N LEU A 184 1.94 26.43 5.42
CA LEU A 184 2.61 26.82 6.66
C LEU A 184 4.05 26.25 6.69
N ALA A 185 4.91 26.90 7.47
CA ALA A 185 6.25 26.35 7.67
C ALA A 185 6.17 25.01 8.41
N PHE A 186 7.07 24.10 8.10
CA PHE A 186 7.09 22.78 8.73
C PHE A 186 7.19 22.86 10.26
N ASP A 187 7.95 23.83 10.79
CA ASP A 187 8.11 24.03 12.23
C ASP A 187 6.78 24.39 12.91
N ASP A 188 5.93 25.19 12.24
CA ASP A 188 4.60 25.54 12.75
C ASP A 188 3.71 24.29 12.79
N ILE A 189 3.72 23.50 11.73
CA ILE A 189 2.98 22.22 11.65
C ILE A 189 3.47 21.21 12.70
N ALA A 190 4.78 21.04 12.83
CA ALA A 190 5.37 20.14 13.81
C ALA A 190 5.01 20.52 15.25
N SER A 191 4.90 21.84 15.53
CA SER A 191 4.51 22.35 16.85
C SER A 191 3.12 21.88 17.25
N VAL A 192 2.17 21.78 16.32
CA VAL A 192 0.82 21.24 16.58
C VAL A 192 0.91 19.81 17.13
N VAL A 193 1.75 18.97 16.51
CA VAL A 193 1.96 17.59 16.95
C VAL A 193 2.67 17.53 18.31
N PHE A 194 3.71 18.33 18.51
CA PHE A 194 4.41 18.41 19.80
C PHE A 194 3.48 18.84 20.92
N ASP A 195 2.68 19.88 20.71
CA ASP A 195 1.75 20.40 21.73
C ASP A 195 0.68 19.36 22.06
N LYS A 196 0.16 18.63 21.06
CA LYS A 196 -0.78 17.54 21.29
C LYS A 196 -0.23 16.50 22.27
N PHE A 197 0.95 15.98 22.02
CA PHE A 197 1.53 14.89 22.82
C PHE A 197 2.12 15.37 24.15
N ASN A 198 2.67 16.59 24.22
CA ASN A 198 3.17 17.17 25.46
C ASN A 198 2.06 17.50 26.46
N ASN A 199 0.83 17.73 25.98
CA ASN A 199 -0.32 18.01 26.84
C ASN A 199 -1.07 16.75 27.29
N LEU A 200 -0.64 15.55 26.90
CA LEU A 200 -1.20 14.31 27.41
C LEU A 200 -0.78 14.11 28.88
N LEU A 201 -1.78 13.83 29.71
CA LEU A 201 -1.58 13.59 31.16
C LEU A 201 -1.14 12.13 31.40
N ASN A 202 -0.04 11.70 30.79
CA ASN A 202 0.55 10.39 31.01
C ASN A 202 2.08 10.50 31.11
N GLU A 203 2.74 9.42 31.52
CA GLU A 203 4.20 9.35 31.67
C GLU A 203 4.90 8.78 30.40
N SER A 204 4.15 8.57 29.31
CA SER A 204 4.68 7.96 28.10
C SER A 204 5.59 8.88 27.31
N THR A 205 6.59 8.31 26.68
CA THR A 205 7.48 8.98 25.74
C THR A 205 6.95 8.80 24.31
N TYR A 206 6.92 9.87 23.54
CA TYR A 206 6.46 9.88 22.17
C TYR A 206 7.60 10.30 21.24
N LYS A 207 7.78 9.55 20.16
CA LYS A 207 8.79 9.83 19.15
C LYS A 207 8.14 9.91 17.77
N ILE A 208 8.31 11.02 17.08
CA ILE A 208 7.96 11.13 15.66
C ILE A 208 8.97 10.28 14.88
N THR A 209 8.50 9.21 14.25
CA THR A 209 9.32 8.31 13.43
C THR A 209 9.27 8.67 11.97
N ARG A 210 8.20 9.35 11.55
CA ARG A 210 8.01 9.75 10.16
C ARG A 210 7.20 11.05 10.07
N ALA A 211 7.56 11.89 9.11
CA ALA A 211 6.76 13.04 8.68
C ALA A 211 6.80 13.13 7.15
N LYS A 212 5.64 13.15 6.49
CA LYS A 212 5.53 13.20 5.04
C LYS A 212 4.33 14.01 4.59
N LEU A 213 4.50 14.76 3.50
CA LEU A 213 3.43 15.55 2.88
C LEU A 213 2.69 14.70 1.82
N TYR A 214 1.37 14.75 1.86
CA TYR A 214 0.46 14.05 0.95
C TYR A 214 -0.59 14.99 0.37
N GLU A 215 -1.18 14.59 -0.75
CA GLU A 215 -2.47 15.09 -1.23
C GLU A 215 -3.59 14.20 -0.68
N ARG A 216 -4.34 14.72 0.30
CA ARG A 216 -5.49 13.98 0.87
C ARG A 216 -6.70 14.12 -0.04
N VAL A 217 -7.31 13.00 -0.40
CA VAL A 217 -8.59 12.93 -1.09
C VAL A 217 -9.66 12.49 -0.11
N PHE A 218 -10.72 13.29 0.03
CA PHE A 218 -11.79 13.07 1.00
C PHE A 218 -13.14 13.55 0.47
N LEU A 219 -14.22 13.12 1.11
CA LEU A 219 -15.56 13.64 0.86
C LEU A 219 -15.83 14.84 1.80
N ASN A 220 -16.22 15.97 1.21
CA ASN A 220 -16.65 17.13 2.00
C ASN A 220 -18.10 16.94 2.52
N GLU A 221 -18.59 17.90 3.31
CA GLU A 221 -19.97 17.88 3.84
C GLU A 221 -21.05 17.82 2.75
N ALA A 222 -20.76 18.32 1.53
CA ALA A 222 -21.65 18.27 0.39
C ALA A 222 -21.56 16.95 -0.41
N GLN A 223 -20.80 15.94 0.09
CA GLN A 223 -20.52 14.67 -0.58
C GLN A 223 -19.80 14.85 -1.94
N GLN A 224 -18.95 15.83 -2.02
CA GLN A 224 -18.09 16.08 -3.18
C GLN A 224 -16.65 15.69 -2.83
N MET A 225 -15.95 15.11 -3.80
CA MET A 225 -14.54 14.80 -3.63
C MET A 225 -13.72 16.08 -3.66
N GLU A 226 -12.92 16.26 -2.63
CA GLU A 226 -11.98 17.37 -2.50
C GLU A 226 -10.57 16.87 -2.24
N VAL A 227 -9.60 17.74 -2.52
CA VAL A 227 -8.18 17.47 -2.34
C VAL A 227 -7.59 18.57 -1.46
N SER A 228 -6.85 18.20 -0.44
CA SER A 228 -6.09 19.14 0.38
C SER A 228 -4.71 18.58 0.73
N PRO A 229 -3.66 19.43 0.77
CA PRO A 229 -2.35 18.99 1.20
C PRO A 229 -2.33 18.77 2.73
N VAL A 230 -1.83 17.61 3.16
CA VAL A 230 -1.75 17.24 4.57
C VAL A 230 -0.37 16.73 4.95
N TRP A 231 0.07 17.08 6.15
CA TRP A 231 1.21 16.44 6.78
C TRP A 231 0.74 15.21 7.55
N TYR A 232 1.35 14.08 7.25
CA TYR A 232 1.19 12.81 7.92
C TYR A 232 2.37 12.61 8.88
N PHE A 233 2.05 12.40 10.15
CA PHE A 233 3.03 12.08 11.17
C PHE A 233 2.75 10.69 11.74
N GLU A 234 3.80 9.90 11.83
CA GLU A 234 3.78 8.62 12.52
C GLU A 234 4.49 8.79 13.86
N ILE A 235 3.85 8.37 14.91
CA ILE A 235 4.30 8.58 16.29
C ILE A 235 4.39 7.21 16.97
N LEU A 236 5.60 6.84 17.38
CA LEU A 236 5.88 5.66 18.18
C LEU A 236 5.81 6.03 19.67
N GLN A 237 5.06 5.27 20.43
CA GLN A 237 4.99 5.33 21.89
C GLN A 237 5.96 4.32 22.51
N ASP A 238 6.35 4.49 23.76
CA ASP A 238 7.30 3.65 24.50
C ASP A 238 6.83 2.20 24.77
N ASP A 239 5.56 1.90 24.50
CA ASP A 239 4.98 0.53 24.50
C ASP A 239 4.98 -0.13 23.10
N ASP A 240 5.74 0.42 22.16
CA ASP A 240 5.80 0.04 20.75
C ASP A 240 4.47 0.24 19.98
N THR A 241 3.52 0.98 20.56
CA THR A 241 2.30 1.36 19.84
C THR A 241 2.58 2.49 18.87
N THR A 242 2.12 2.36 17.64
CA THR A 242 2.21 3.41 16.62
C THR A 242 0.86 4.11 16.47
N SER A 243 0.87 5.43 16.44
CA SER A 243 -0.29 6.26 16.14
C SER A 243 -0.01 7.23 15.00
N ILE A 244 -1.09 7.72 14.37
CA ILE A 244 -1.01 8.65 13.25
C ILE A 244 -1.64 9.98 13.66
N THR A 245 -1.03 11.09 13.23
CA THR A 245 -1.62 12.42 13.29
C THR A 245 -1.54 13.06 11.91
N LEU A 246 -2.68 13.53 11.41
CA LEU A 246 -2.77 14.31 10.18
C LEU A 246 -2.96 15.77 10.53
N VAL A 247 -2.24 16.67 9.87
CA VAL A 247 -2.34 18.12 10.03
C VAL A 247 -2.48 18.75 8.66
N ASP A 248 -3.52 19.56 8.47
CA ASP A 248 -3.70 20.33 7.24
C ASP A 248 -2.50 21.27 7.02
N ALA A 249 -1.89 21.19 5.84
CA ALA A 249 -0.65 21.91 5.55
C ALA A 249 -0.85 23.42 5.34
N VAL A 250 -2.10 23.87 5.22
CA VAL A 250 -2.46 25.26 4.96
C VAL A 250 -2.98 25.95 6.22
N SER A 251 -3.91 25.29 6.93
CA SER A 251 -4.52 25.85 8.16
C SER A 251 -3.75 25.52 9.44
N GLY A 252 -2.99 24.41 9.46
CA GLY A 252 -2.37 23.87 10.66
C GLY A 252 -3.35 23.14 11.58
N GLU A 253 -4.57 22.91 11.15
CA GLU A 253 -5.58 22.20 11.93
C GLU A 253 -5.34 20.68 11.89
N GLU A 254 -5.51 20.02 13.03
CA GLU A 254 -5.48 18.56 13.10
C GLU A 254 -6.72 17.98 12.41
N ILE A 255 -6.50 16.93 11.62
CA ILE A 255 -7.55 16.20 10.90
C ILE A 255 -7.79 14.87 11.62
N TYR A 256 -9.04 14.63 11.97
CA TYR A 256 -9.47 13.37 12.58
C TYR A 256 -10.11 12.49 11.51
N LEU A 257 -9.58 11.26 11.36
CA LEU A 257 -10.20 10.24 10.51
C LEU A 257 -11.34 9.58 11.30
N GLU A 258 -12.52 9.55 10.70
CA GLU A 258 -13.72 8.92 11.27
C GLU A 258 -13.70 7.38 11.17
#